data_51eece1c2354f67fddf982721a18f3ed
#
_entry.id   51eece1c2354f67fddf982721a18f3ed
#
_cell.length_a   1.000
_cell.length_b   1.000
_cell.length_c   1.000
_cell.angle_alpha   90.00
_cell.angle_beta   90.00
_cell.angle_gamma   90.00
#
_symmetry.space_group_name_H-M   'P 1'
#
loop_
_entity.id
_entity.type
_entity.pdbx_description
1 polymer ?
#
loop_
_entity_poly.entity_id
_entity_poly.type
_entity_poly.pdbx_seq_one_letter_code
_entity_poly.pdbx_strand_id
1 'polypeptide(L)'
;MSNTRRSRFVMVNGIKTHYTESGGDGPVIVGMHGGGHGSSGQAGLGRLFELLGDRYRVIGLDSIGAYGQTDPVPLRYGLQSRVDHAAAFIDALCLDRVTMMGNSQGAWCAARYAITHPDRVDNVVLLSSLTIAGALGIPFEPSAGMKLLQGYDGTRNGMMGLMKGLCARPEVVTDDLVDLRQAAATRPGAMEAFAASDKSIAAVRTNPLLFADFDMRVTLPALAKLIPTIFIWGDADIFAIPELGRKVEAALPDVKFHWLKNAGHQAQTDQPEQVADIVDALISKKAAVPA
;
A
#
# COMPACT_ATOMS: atom_id res chain seq x y z
N MET A 1 20.36 17.87 -7.90
CA MET A 1 20.94 16.52 -8.10
C MET A 1 19.81 15.64 -8.62
N SER A 2 20.05 14.83 -9.67
CA SER A 2 19.01 13.95 -10.23
C SER A 2 18.55 12.98 -9.14
N ASN A 3 17.29 13.05 -8.75
CA ASN A 3 16.67 12.18 -7.73
C ASN A 3 16.45 10.80 -8.35
N THR A 4 17.52 10.01 -8.41
CA THR A 4 17.55 8.69 -9.07
C THR A 4 16.97 7.66 -8.11
N ARG A 5 15.85 7.05 -8.52
CA ARG A 5 15.35 5.81 -7.87
C ARG A 5 16.44 4.76 -7.86
N ARG A 6 16.65 4.13 -6.71
CA ARG A 6 17.64 3.08 -6.52
C ARG A 6 16.95 1.78 -6.17
N SER A 7 17.16 0.75 -6.99
CA SER A 7 16.77 -0.63 -6.72
C SER A 7 17.79 -1.26 -5.76
N ARG A 8 17.33 -1.85 -4.66
CA ARG A 8 18.19 -2.43 -3.64
C ARG A 8 17.63 -3.75 -3.10
N PHE A 9 18.52 -4.52 -2.51
CA PHE A 9 18.18 -5.75 -1.81
C PHE A 9 18.74 -5.76 -0.39
N VAL A 10 18.00 -6.38 0.52
CA VAL A 10 18.42 -6.68 1.89
C VAL A 10 17.91 -8.07 2.29
N MET A 11 18.66 -8.76 3.14
CA MET A 11 18.18 -10.02 3.71
C MET A 11 17.31 -9.76 4.93
N VAL A 12 16.06 -10.20 4.88
CA VAL A 12 15.08 -10.07 5.97
C VAL A 12 14.66 -11.47 6.41
N ASN A 13 15.10 -11.90 7.58
CA ASN A 13 14.81 -13.25 8.10
C ASN A 13 15.04 -14.39 7.08
N GLY A 14 16.15 -14.31 6.33
CA GLY A 14 16.51 -15.29 5.32
C GLY A 14 15.81 -15.12 3.96
N ILE A 15 14.96 -14.09 3.79
CA ILE A 15 14.27 -13.76 2.55
C ILE A 15 15.02 -12.63 1.85
N LYS A 16 15.42 -12.83 0.60
CA LYS A 16 15.98 -11.76 -0.23
C LYS A 16 14.88 -10.77 -0.59
N THR A 17 14.87 -9.65 0.08
CA THR A 17 13.83 -8.62 0.01
C THR A 17 14.30 -7.47 -0.85
N HIS A 18 13.52 -7.13 -1.87
CA HIS A 18 13.74 -5.98 -2.73
C HIS A 18 12.98 -4.75 -2.22
N TYR A 19 13.59 -3.59 -2.44
CA TYR A 19 12.94 -2.30 -2.27
C TYR A 19 13.50 -1.27 -3.24
N THR A 20 12.70 -0.26 -3.53
CA THR A 20 13.13 0.92 -4.27
C THR A 20 13.20 2.10 -3.32
N GLU A 21 14.26 2.90 -3.39
CA GLU A 21 14.36 4.10 -2.57
C GLU A 21 14.73 5.35 -3.38
N SER A 22 14.30 6.51 -2.89
CA SER A 22 14.80 7.80 -3.34
C SER A 22 16.18 8.11 -2.74
N GLY A 23 16.85 9.15 -3.24
CA GLY A 23 18.16 9.57 -2.75
C GLY A 23 18.15 10.51 -1.55
N GLY A 24 16.97 10.90 -1.03
CA GLY A 24 16.85 11.84 0.09
C GLY A 24 17.32 11.25 1.42
N ASP A 25 17.69 12.13 2.34
CA ASP A 25 18.17 11.81 3.71
C ASP A 25 17.26 12.36 4.82
N GLY A 26 16.13 12.95 4.46
CA GLY A 26 15.12 13.46 5.38
C GLY A 26 14.28 12.37 6.07
N PRO A 27 13.16 12.76 6.73
CA PRO A 27 12.26 11.81 7.38
C PRO A 27 11.86 10.66 6.45
N VAL A 28 11.76 9.44 7.01
CA VAL A 28 11.55 8.23 6.21
C VAL A 28 10.06 7.99 5.95
N ILE A 29 9.72 7.72 4.68
CA ILE A 29 8.40 7.23 4.26
C ILE A 29 8.55 5.79 3.78
N VAL A 30 7.86 4.84 4.42
CA VAL A 30 7.81 3.45 3.97
C VAL A 30 6.46 3.19 3.31
N GLY A 31 6.49 2.89 2.01
CA GLY A 31 5.32 2.62 1.20
C GLY A 31 5.03 1.13 1.06
N MET A 32 3.78 0.75 1.38
CA MET A 32 3.21 -0.59 1.24
C MET A 32 2.26 -0.63 0.05
N HIS A 33 2.61 -1.40 -0.98
CA HIS A 33 1.79 -1.55 -2.19
C HIS A 33 0.52 -2.39 -1.96
N GLY A 34 -0.43 -2.31 -2.88
CA GLY A 34 -1.66 -3.13 -2.88
C GLY A 34 -1.43 -4.62 -3.12
N GLY A 35 -2.51 -5.39 -3.20
CA GLY A 35 -2.50 -6.85 -3.31
C GLY A 35 -2.70 -7.41 -4.72
N GLY A 36 -2.61 -6.60 -5.78
CA GLY A 36 -2.82 -7.08 -7.15
C GLY A 36 -1.59 -7.77 -7.75
N HIS A 37 -1.82 -8.58 -8.77
CA HIS A 37 -0.75 -9.22 -9.53
C HIS A 37 0.32 -8.21 -9.97
N GLY A 38 1.59 -8.57 -9.82
CA GLY A 38 2.74 -7.75 -10.19
C GLY A 38 2.91 -6.46 -9.40
N SER A 39 2.18 -6.26 -8.30
CA SER A 39 2.39 -5.11 -7.41
C SER A 39 3.81 -5.08 -6.87
N SER A 40 4.33 -3.88 -6.67
CA SER A 40 5.67 -3.63 -6.12
C SER A 40 5.73 -2.25 -5.47
N GLY A 41 6.72 -2.00 -4.64
CA GLY A 41 6.97 -0.67 -4.10
C GLY A 41 7.22 0.36 -5.20
N GLN A 42 7.96 -0.02 -6.25
CA GLN A 42 8.21 0.86 -7.39
C GLN A 42 6.93 1.21 -8.17
N ALA A 43 6.12 0.22 -8.51
CA ALA A 43 4.86 0.44 -9.23
C ALA A 43 3.81 1.15 -8.36
N GLY A 44 3.83 0.90 -7.05
CA GLY A 44 2.87 1.46 -6.11
C GLY A 44 3.11 2.92 -5.74
N LEU A 45 4.37 3.36 -5.66
CA LEU A 45 4.72 4.75 -5.32
C LEU A 45 4.97 5.62 -6.56
N GLY A 46 5.39 4.99 -7.69
CA GLY A 46 5.54 5.67 -8.96
C GLY A 46 6.32 6.98 -8.87
N ARG A 47 5.71 8.09 -9.31
CA ARG A 47 6.30 9.45 -9.30
C ARG A 47 6.49 10.07 -7.91
N LEU A 48 5.94 9.48 -6.85
CA LEU A 48 6.16 10.00 -5.50
C LEU A 48 7.64 9.91 -5.10
N PHE A 49 8.42 8.99 -5.67
CA PHE A 49 9.87 8.95 -5.46
C PHE A 49 10.56 10.24 -5.92
N GLU A 50 10.13 10.83 -7.05
CA GLU A 50 10.70 12.08 -7.56
C GLU A 50 10.13 13.28 -6.80
N LEU A 51 8.82 13.31 -6.59
CA LEU A 51 8.12 14.48 -6.01
C LEU A 51 8.45 14.69 -4.53
N LEU A 52 8.71 13.63 -3.79
CA LEU A 52 9.00 13.68 -2.35
C LEU A 52 10.49 13.46 -2.03
N GLY A 53 11.23 12.84 -2.93
CA GLY A 53 12.54 12.28 -2.65
C GLY A 53 13.67 13.29 -2.41
N ASP A 54 13.49 14.57 -2.70
CA ASP A 54 14.46 15.62 -2.35
C ASP A 54 14.37 16.00 -0.86
N ARG A 55 13.20 15.83 -0.25
CA ARG A 55 12.94 16.20 1.16
C ARG A 55 12.82 15.00 2.10
N TYR A 56 12.50 13.84 1.57
CA TYR A 56 12.22 12.61 2.33
C TYR A 56 13.01 11.44 1.75
N ARG A 57 13.37 10.51 2.63
CA ARG A 57 13.81 9.20 2.18
C ARG A 57 12.57 8.33 1.91
N VAL A 58 12.16 8.25 0.66
CA VAL A 58 11.01 7.45 0.25
C VAL A 58 11.46 6.03 -0.06
N ILE A 59 10.87 5.05 0.60
CA ILE A 59 11.17 3.62 0.44
C ILE A 59 9.90 2.90 0.02
N GLY A 60 9.92 2.23 -1.11
CA GLY A 60 8.85 1.35 -1.58
C GLY A 60 9.26 -0.10 -1.38
N LEU A 61 8.69 -0.77 -0.39
CA LEU A 61 8.95 -2.17 -0.08
C LEU A 61 8.20 -3.08 -1.06
N ASP A 62 8.89 -4.06 -1.63
CA ASP A 62 8.28 -5.23 -2.25
C ASP A 62 8.06 -6.27 -1.14
N SER A 63 6.82 -6.36 -0.64
CA SER A 63 6.53 -7.30 0.45
C SER A 63 6.52 -8.76 -0.03
N ILE A 64 6.63 -9.72 0.89
CA ILE A 64 6.39 -11.14 0.60
C ILE A 64 4.95 -11.36 0.08
N GLY A 65 4.67 -12.51 -0.53
CA GLY A 65 3.38 -12.82 -1.15
C GLY A 65 3.43 -12.80 -2.68
N ALA A 66 4.63 -12.92 -3.27
CA ALA A 66 4.89 -12.89 -4.73
C ALA A 66 4.83 -11.49 -5.35
N TYR A 67 5.33 -10.51 -4.64
CA TYR A 67 5.32 -9.12 -5.11
C TYR A 67 6.70 -8.61 -5.52
N GLY A 68 6.73 -7.75 -6.53
CA GLY A 68 7.94 -7.10 -7.05
C GLY A 68 9.07 -8.08 -7.33
N GLN A 69 10.24 -7.83 -6.76
CA GLN A 69 11.45 -8.65 -6.91
C GLN A 69 11.86 -9.37 -5.60
N THR A 70 11.08 -9.26 -4.54
CA THR A 70 11.27 -10.03 -3.29
C THR A 70 11.05 -11.51 -3.56
N ASP A 71 11.80 -12.40 -2.93
CA ASP A 71 11.61 -13.86 -3.08
C ASP A 71 10.12 -14.23 -2.95
N PRO A 72 9.61 -15.12 -3.81
CA PRO A 72 8.18 -15.43 -3.89
C PRO A 72 7.73 -16.34 -2.74
N VAL A 73 7.86 -15.85 -1.51
CA VAL A 73 7.42 -16.55 -0.30
C VAL A 73 5.93 -16.29 -0.08
N PRO A 74 5.07 -17.33 -0.02
CA PRO A 74 3.65 -17.16 0.19
C PRO A 74 3.33 -16.69 1.61
N LEU A 75 2.21 -15.98 1.76
CA LEU A 75 1.71 -15.55 3.06
C LEU A 75 1.18 -16.75 3.85
N ARG A 76 1.55 -16.88 5.13
CA ARG A 76 1.10 -17.96 6.02
C ARG A 76 -0.05 -17.54 6.93
N TYR A 77 -0.06 -16.28 7.35
CA TYR A 77 -0.99 -15.71 8.33
C TYR A 77 -1.77 -14.54 7.73
N GLY A 78 -2.31 -14.72 6.52
CA GLY A 78 -3.00 -13.66 5.81
C GLY A 78 -2.12 -12.41 5.65
N LEU A 79 -2.74 -11.25 5.74
CA LEU A 79 -2.02 -9.96 5.60
C LEU A 79 -1.06 -9.67 6.76
N GLN A 80 -1.23 -10.31 7.94
CA GLN A 80 -0.31 -10.15 9.06
C GLN A 80 1.13 -10.54 8.67
N SER A 81 1.30 -11.57 7.81
CA SER A 81 2.63 -11.92 7.29
C SER A 81 3.35 -10.78 6.58
N ARG A 82 2.61 -9.89 5.89
CA ARG A 82 3.19 -8.70 5.25
C ARG A 82 3.61 -7.64 6.28
N VAL A 83 2.87 -7.53 7.37
CA VAL A 83 3.19 -6.62 8.48
C VAL A 83 4.43 -7.09 9.21
N ASP A 84 4.52 -8.39 9.52
CA ASP A 84 5.69 -8.98 10.19
C ASP A 84 6.95 -8.85 9.32
N HIS A 85 6.81 -9.04 8.01
CA HIS A 85 7.90 -8.84 7.05
C HIS A 85 8.32 -7.36 6.97
N ALA A 86 7.37 -6.42 6.98
CA ALA A 86 7.66 -4.99 6.99
C ALA A 86 8.35 -4.56 8.28
N ALA A 87 7.96 -5.10 9.44
CA ALA A 87 8.61 -4.84 10.72
C ALA A 87 10.08 -5.30 10.69
N ALA A 88 10.32 -6.54 10.28
CA ALA A 88 11.68 -7.07 10.14
C ALA A 88 12.50 -6.32 9.09
N PHE A 89 11.89 -5.82 8.02
CA PHE A 89 12.53 -4.99 7.00
C PHE A 89 12.95 -3.62 7.57
N ILE A 90 12.08 -2.95 8.32
CA ILE A 90 12.35 -1.67 8.97
C ILE A 90 13.53 -1.82 9.94
N ASP A 91 13.57 -2.92 10.71
CA ASP A 91 14.67 -3.24 11.62
C ASP A 91 15.97 -3.56 10.86
N ALA A 92 15.90 -4.32 9.77
CA ALA A 92 17.09 -4.66 8.96
C ALA A 92 17.73 -3.43 8.30
N LEU A 93 16.96 -2.37 8.06
CA LEU A 93 17.47 -1.08 7.59
C LEU A 93 17.82 -0.11 8.72
N CYS A 94 17.73 -0.52 9.99
CA CYS A 94 17.96 0.31 11.16
C CYS A 94 17.17 1.63 11.13
N LEU A 95 15.91 1.59 10.66
CA LEU A 95 15.05 2.77 10.65
C LEU A 95 14.43 2.92 12.04
N ASP A 96 14.57 4.09 12.65
CA ASP A 96 14.06 4.34 14.00
C ASP A 96 12.56 4.63 13.95
N ARG A 97 12.15 5.71 13.27
CA ARG A 97 10.77 6.13 13.11
C ARG A 97 10.45 6.38 11.64
N VAL A 98 9.22 6.06 11.24
CA VAL A 98 8.80 6.15 9.85
C VAL A 98 7.40 6.75 9.70
N THR A 99 7.12 7.38 8.57
CA THR A 99 5.75 7.57 8.09
C THR A 99 5.35 6.32 7.31
N MET A 100 4.31 5.63 7.76
CA MET A 100 3.75 4.48 7.05
C MET A 100 2.74 4.95 6.01
N MET A 101 2.94 4.57 4.76
CA MET A 101 2.03 4.87 3.66
C MET A 101 1.57 3.59 2.99
N GLY A 102 0.28 3.44 2.67
CA GLY A 102 -0.18 2.22 2.01
C GLY A 102 -1.42 2.40 1.16
N ASN A 103 -1.51 1.63 0.07
CA ASN A 103 -2.67 1.58 -0.83
C ASN A 103 -3.35 0.22 -0.75
N SER A 104 -4.70 0.20 -0.72
CA SER A 104 -5.49 -1.04 -0.77
C SER A 104 -5.15 -1.98 0.40
N GLN A 105 -4.72 -3.22 0.15
CA GLN A 105 -4.19 -4.12 1.18
C GLN A 105 -2.98 -3.50 1.92
N GLY A 106 -2.15 -2.72 1.22
CA GLY A 106 -1.04 -1.99 1.83
C GLY A 106 -1.49 -0.94 2.84
N ALA A 107 -2.67 -0.34 2.67
CA ALA A 107 -3.25 0.58 3.67
C ALA A 107 -3.57 -0.16 4.97
N TRP A 108 -4.14 -1.37 4.88
CA TRP A 108 -4.35 -2.21 6.04
C TRP A 108 -3.01 -2.57 6.71
N CYS A 109 -1.99 -2.96 5.93
CA CYS A 109 -0.67 -3.28 6.47
C CYS A 109 -0.02 -2.08 7.16
N ALA A 110 -0.10 -0.89 6.58
CA ALA A 110 0.43 0.35 7.16
C ALA A 110 -0.27 0.69 8.49
N ALA A 111 -1.60 0.62 8.53
CA ALA A 111 -2.40 0.84 9.74
C ALA A 111 -2.07 -0.22 10.81
N ARG A 112 -2.00 -1.50 10.44
CA ARG A 112 -1.69 -2.59 11.38
C ARG A 112 -0.30 -2.47 11.97
N TYR A 113 0.71 -2.12 11.15
CA TYR A 113 2.05 -1.84 11.65
C TYR A 113 2.02 -0.70 12.68
N ALA A 114 1.35 0.41 12.38
CA ALA A 114 1.25 1.53 13.31
C ALA A 114 0.49 1.19 14.62
N ILE A 115 -0.51 0.31 14.55
CA ILE A 115 -1.24 -0.19 15.73
C ILE A 115 -0.32 -1.03 16.62
N THR A 116 0.52 -1.87 16.02
CA THR A 116 1.39 -2.80 16.79
C THR A 116 2.74 -2.19 17.18
N HIS A 117 3.17 -1.11 16.53
CA HIS A 117 4.44 -0.41 16.79
C HIS A 117 4.25 1.12 16.82
N PRO A 118 3.38 1.65 17.70
CA PRO A 118 3.01 3.07 17.68
C PRO A 118 4.20 4.00 18.01
N ASP A 119 5.17 3.55 18.76
CA ASP A 119 6.43 4.23 19.06
C ASP A 119 7.37 4.37 17.86
N ARG A 120 7.19 3.56 16.82
CA ARG A 120 8.00 3.54 15.59
C ARG A 120 7.35 4.31 14.42
N VAL A 121 6.19 4.92 14.62
CA VAL A 121 5.44 5.59 13.54
C VAL A 121 5.18 7.06 13.86
N ASP A 122 5.54 7.92 12.91
CA ASP A 122 5.28 9.35 13.01
C ASP A 122 3.94 9.78 12.42
N ASN A 123 3.57 9.20 11.28
CA ASN A 123 2.33 9.49 10.57
C ASN A 123 1.84 8.25 9.82
N VAL A 124 0.55 8.22 9.52
CA VAL A 124 -0.06 7.16 8.68
C VAL A 124 -0.82 7.78 7.51
N VAL A 125 -0.49 7.33 6.30
CA VAL A 125 -1.15 7.73 5.05
C VAL A 125 -1.83 6.51 4.43
N LEU A 126 -3.14 6.50 4.40
CA LEU A 126 -3.96 5.43 3.85
C LEU A 126 -4.53 5.86 2.49
N LEU A 127 -4.48 4.97 1.49
CA LEU A 127 -5.03 5.23 0.17
C LEU A 127 -6.03 4.14 -0.23
N SER A 128 -7.21 4.54 -0.65
CA SER A 128 -8.28 3.72 -1.27
C SER A 128 -8.27 2.26 -0.84
N SER A 129 -9.08 1.84 0.15
CA SER A 129 -8.95 0.49 0.69
C SER A 129 -10.27 -0.17 1.09
N LEU A 130 -10.72 -1.12 0.27
CA LEU A 130 -11.79 -2.04 0.66
C LEU A 130 -11.36 -2.98 1.79
N THR A 131 -10.04 -3.23 1.95
CA THR A 131 -9.51 -4.06 3.03
C THR A 131 -9.71 -3.40 4.39
N ILE A 132 -9.49 -2.09 4.49
CA ILE A 132 -9.82 -1.30 5.69
C ILE A 132 -11.33 -1.31 5.95
N ALA A 133 -12.17 -1.15 4.91
CA ALA A 133 -13.61 -1.24 5.08
C ALA A 133 -14.04 -2.59 5.70
N GLY A 134 -13.50 -3.70 5.18
CA GLY A 134 -13.72 -5.03 5.74
C GLY A 134 -13.23 -5.18 7.19
N ALA A 135 -12.06 -4.61 7.51
CA ALA A 135 -11.50 -4.62 8.88
C ALA A 135 -12.30 -3.76 9.86
N LEU A 136 -13.02 -2.77 9.39
CA LEU A 136 -13.99 -1.97 10.16
C LEU A 136 -15.38 -2.63 10.24
N GLY A 137 -15.56 -3.82 9.66
CA GLY A 137 -16.84 -4.52 9.64
C GLY A 137 -17.88 -3.91 8.72
N ILE A 138 -17.47 -3.05 7.78
CA ILE A 138 -18.35 -2.41 6.79
C ILE A 138 -18.61 -3.42 5.66
N PRO A 139 -19.87 -3.83 5.43
CA PRO A 139 -20.18 -4.76 4.35
C PRO A 139 -20.08 -4.09 2.99
N PHE A 140 -19.59 -4.85 2.00
CA PHE A 140 -19.54 -4.45 0.60
C PHE A 140 -19.68 -5.66 -0.34
N GLU A 141 -20.21 -5.41 -1.54
CA GLU A 141 -20.32 -6.40 -2.59
C GLU A 141 -19.08 -6.39 -3.51
N PRO A 142 -18.81 -7.51 -4.23
CA PRO A 142 -17.75 -7.56 -5.20
C PRO A 142 -17.90 -6.49 -6.27
N SER A 143 -16.93 -5.59 -6.36
CA SER A 143 -16.89 -4.48 -7.31
C SER A 143 -16.46 -4.91 -8.72
N ALA A 144 -16.63 -4.01 -9.70
CA ALA A 144 -16.14 -4.21 -11.06
C ALA A 144 -14.60 -4.40 -11.07
N GLY A 145 -13.87 -3.62 -10.25
CA GLY A 145 -12.42 -3.74 -10.12
C GLY A 145 -11.98 -5.09 -9.56
N MET A 146 -12.69 -5.65 -8.57
CA MET A 146 -12.39 -6.98 -8.05
C MET A 146 -12.52 -8.06 -9.13
N LYS A 147 -13.53 -7.95 -10.01
CA LYS A 147 -13.70 -8.88 -11.15
C LYS A 147 -12.53 -8.79 -12.14
N LEU A 148 -12.03 -7.56 -12.42
CA LEU A 148 -10.84 -7.36 -13.25
C LEU A 148 -9.60 -8.02 -12.65
N LEU A 149 -9.40 -7.89 -11.34
CA LEU A 149 -8.27 -8.53 -10.63
C LEU A 149 -8.33 -10.06 -10.73
N GLN A 150 -9.51 -10.64 -10.52
CA GLN A 150 -9.74 -12.08 -10.61
C GLN A 150 -9.62 -12.61 -12.04
N GLY A 151 -9.90 -11.76 -13.04
CA GLY A 151 -9.83 -12.10 -14.46
C GLY A 151 -8.44 -11.97 -15.09
N TYR A 152 -7.39 -11.64 -14.31
CA TYR A 152 -6.03 -11.57 -14.85
C TYR A 152 -5.56 -12.97 -15.31
N ASP A 153 -5.21 -13.07 -16.59
CA ASP A 153 -4.91 -14.31 -17.30
C ASP A 153 -3.39 -14.62 -17.45
N GLY A 154 -2.54 -13.83 -16.81
CA GLY A 154 -1.09 -13.94 -16.94
C GLY A 154 -0.49 -13.25 -18.18
N THR A 155 -1.32 -12.68 -19.05
CA THR A 155 -0.83 -12.01 -20.26
C THR A 155 -0.56 -10.52 -20.02
N ARG A 156 0.29 -9.92 -20.90
CA ARG A 156 0.55 -8.49 -20.91
C ARG A 156 -0.74 -7.68 -21.19
N ASN A 157 -1.61 -8.18 -22.06
CA ASN A 157 -2.89 -7.53 -22.36
C ASN A 157 -3.83 -7.57 -21.14
N GLY A 158 -3.86 -8.68 -20.42
CA GLY A 158 -4.57 -8.79 -19.13
C GLY A 158 -4.02 -7.81 -18.11
N MET A 159 -2.68 -7.64 -18.01
CA MET A 159 -2.07 -6.63 -17.14
C MET A 159 -2.43 -5.20 -17.55
N MET A 160 -2.40 -4.87 -18.84
CA MET A 160 -2.84 -3.56 -19.36
C MET A 160 -4.31 -3.29 -18.96
N GLY A 161 -5.19 -4.28 -19.12
CA GLY A 161 -6.60 -4.17 -18.71
C GLY A 161 -6.76 -3.94 -17.21
N LEU A 162 -6.02 -4.67 -16.39
CA LEU A 162 -6.00 -4.50 -14.93
C LEU A 162 -5.51 -3.11 -14.53
N MET A 163 -4.42 -2.61 -15.14
CA MET A 163 -3.87 -1.29 -14.84
C MET A 163 -4.84 -0.16 -15.23
N LYS A 164 -5.49 -0.27 -16.40
CA LYS A 164 -6.53 0.69 -16.81
C LYS A 164 -7.75 0.68 -15.88
N GLY A 165 -8.04 -0.45 -15.23
CA GLY A 165 -9.08 -0.49 -14.20
C GLY A 165 -8.66 0.11 -12.88
N LEU A 166 -7.36 0.06 -12.54
CA LEU A 166 -6.82 0.65 -11.30
C LEU A 166 -6.72 2.17 -11.33
N CYS A 167 -6.60 2.77 -12.51
CA CYS A 167 -6.46 4.20 -12.74
C CYS A 167 -7.70 4.77 -13.42
N ALA A 168 -8.10 5.98 -13.02
CA ALA A 168 -9.18 6.72 -13.70
C ALA A 168 -8.67 7.43 -14.96
N ARG A 169 -7.37 7.66 -15.04
CA ARG A 169 -6.70 8.37 -16.13
C ARG A 169 -5.91 7.38 -16.99
N PRO A 170 -6.43 6.97 -18.16
CA PRO A 170 -5.77 5.97 -19.01
C PRO A 170 -4.35 6.37 -19.46
N GLU A 171 -4.08 7.67 -19.58
CA GLU A 171 -2.79 8.22 -20.02
C GLU A 171 -1.65 8.00 -19.02
N VAL A 172 -1.95 7.76 -17.74
CA VAL A 172 -0.91 7.46 -16.75
C VAL A 172 -0.46 5.99 -16.77
N VAL A 173 -1.21 5.14 -17.48
CA VAL A 173 -0.90 3.72 -17.65
C VAL A 173 0.07 3.57 -18.83
N THR A 174 1.36 3.77 -18.56
CA THR A 174 2.42 3.64 -19.56
C THR A 174 2.78 2.19 -19.82
N ASP A 175 3.36 1.92 -21.00
CA ASP A 175 3.90 0.59 -21.34
C ASP A 175 4.95 0.13 -20.33
N ASP A 176 5.86 1.02 -19.89
CA ASP A 176 6.87 0.71 -18.88
C ASP A 176 6.25 0.26 -17.54
N LEU A 177 5.15 0.90 -17.10
CA LEU A 177 4.45 0.52 -15.89
C LEU A 177 3.79 -0.86 -16.03
N VAL A 178 3.19 -1.13 -17.19
CA VAL A 178 2.60 -2.44 -17.50
C VAL A 178 3.67 -3.53 -17.54
N ASP A 179 4.79 -3.27 -18.22
CA ASP A 179 5.90 -4.22 -18.35
C ASP A 179 6.57 -4.51 -17.00
N LEU A 180 6.76 -3.49 -16.16
CA LEU A 180 7.25 -3.64 -14.80
C LEU A 180 6.35 -4.59 -13.98
N ARG A 181 5.04 -4.39 -14.03
CA ARG A 181 4.09 -5.24 -13.29
C ARG A 181 3.97 -6.63 -13.89
N GLN A 182 3.95 -6.74 -15.22
CA GLN A 182 3.90 -8.03 -15.92
C GLN A 182 5.12 -8.88 -15.57
N ALA A 183 6.33 -8.31 -15.64
CA ALA A 183 7.56 -8.99 -15.27
C ALA A 183 7.54 -9.51 -13.82
N ALA A 184 7.04 -8.71 -12.87
CA ALA A 184 6.90 -9.11 -11.48
C ALA A 184 5.86 -10.23 -11.29
N ALA A 185 4.73 -10.19 -12.02
CA ALA A 185 3.66 -11.17 -11.92
C ALA A 185 4.04 -12.54 -12.47
N THR A 186 4.89 -12.57 -13.52
CA THR A 186 5.21 -13.80 -14.28
C THR A 186 6.59 -14.37 -14.01
N ARG A 187 7.32 -13.81 -13.05
CA ARG A 187 8.63 -14.40 -12.68
C ARG A 187 8.46 -15.78 -12.03
N PRO A 188 9.49 -16.62 -12.08
CA PRO A 188 9.43 -17.99 -11.54
C PRO A 188 8.90 -18.05 -10.10
N GLY A 189 7.89 -18.88 -9.84
CA GLY A 189 7.26 -19.09 -8.54
C GLY A 189 6.27 -18.00 -8.12
N ALA A 190 6.11 -16.90 -8.87
CA ALA A 190 5.24 -15.79 -8.47
C ALA A 190 3.75 -16.16 -8.50
N MET A 191 3.29 -16.84 -9.54
CA MET A 191 1.88 -17.21 -9.67
C MET A 191 1.45 -18.22 -8.59
N GLU A 192 2.28 -19.21 -8.30
CA GLU A 192 2.04 -20.22 -7.26
C GLU A 192 2.02 -19.58 -5.86
N ALA A 193 2.99 -18.73 -5.57
CA ALA A 193 3.06 -18.02 -4.30
C ALA A 193 1.89 -17.01 -4.14
N PHE A 194 1.46 -16.36 -5.22
CA PHE A 194 0.29 -15.48 -5.20
C PHE A 194 -0.99 -16.27 -4.89
N ALA A 195 -1.23 -17.39 -5.59
CA ALA A 195 -2.39 -18.23 -5.34
C ALA A 195 -2.43 -18.81 -3.92
N ALA A 196 -1.28 -19.20 -3.37
CA ALA A 196 -1.18 -19.66 -1.98
C ALA A 196 -1.43 -18.51 -0.99
N SER A 197 -0.95 -17.30 -1.28
CA SER A 197 -1.18 -16.10 -0.46
C SER A 197 -2.66 -15.70 -0.46
N ASP A 198 -3.33 -15.75 -1.61
CA ASP A 198 -4.76 -15.43 -1.72
C ASP A 198 -5.62 -16.38 -0.87
N LYS A 199 -5.30 -17.69 -0.89
CA LYS A 199 -5.94 -18.67 0.00
C LYS A 199 -5.73 -18.33 1.48
N SER A 200 -4.53 -17.91 1.86
CA SER A 200 -4.22 -17.51 3.24
C SER A 200 -4.99 -16.26 3.67
N ILE A 201 -5.13 -15.27 2.76
CA ILE A 201 -5.95 -14.07 3.01
C ILE A 201 -7.43 -14.45 3.13
N ALA A 202 -7.94 -15.31 2.26
CA ALA A 202 -9.33 -15.76 2.31
C ALA A 202 -9.67 -16.50 3.61
N ALA A 203 -8.71 -17.22 4.20
CA ALA A 203 -8.87 -17.93 5.47
C ALA A 203 -9.20 -17.02 6.66
N VAL A 204 -8.94 -15.72 6.58
CA VAL A 204 -9.33 -14.73 7.61
C VAL A 204 -10.83 -14.80 7.91
N ARG A 205 -11.66 -15.11 6.92
CA ARG A 205 -13.13 -15.19 7.08
C ARG A 205 -13.60 -16.37 7.93
N THR A 206 -12.80 -17.42 8.04
CA THR A 206 -13.18 -18.69 8.70
C THR A 206 -12.28 -19.06 9.88
N ASN A 207 -11.16 -18.37 10.04
CA ASN A 207 -10.22 -18.60 11.13
C ASN A 207 -10.29 -17.45 12.15
N PRO A 208 -10.79 -17.70 13.37
CA PRO A 208 -10.95 -16.65 14.39
C PRO A 208 -9.65 -15.95 14.80
N LEU A 209 -8.52 -16.65 14.78
CA LEU A 209 -7.22 -16.07 15.13
C LEU A 209 -6.76 -15.06 14.04
N LEU A 210 -6.89 -15.45 12.78
CA LEU A 210 -6.57 -14.54 11.66
C LEU A 210 -7.55 -13.36 11.60
N PHE A 211 -8.82 -13.60 11.96
CA PHE A 211 -9.82 -12.55 12.04
C PHE A 211 -9.52 -11.56 13.16
N ALA A 212 -9.04 -12.01 14.32
CA ALA A 212 -8.66 -11.14 15.42
C ALA A 212 -7.52 -10.17 15.04
N ASP A 213 -6.56 -10.64 14.25
CA ASP A 213 -5.51 -9.78 13.71
C ASP A 213 -6.03 -8.82 12.64
N PHE A 214 -7.00 -9.26 11.83
CA PHE A 214 -7.58 -8.48 10.75
C PHE A 214 -8.50 -7.36 11.23
N ASP A 215 -9.23 -7.57 12.33
CA ASP A 215 -10.24 -6.65 12.88
C ASP A 215 -9.60 -5.34 13.40
N MET A 216 -10.07 -4.21 12.88
CA MET A 216 -9.60 -2.88 13.27
C MET A 216 -10.73 -1.97 13.79
N ARG A 217 -11.93 -2.50 14.08
CA ARG A 217 -13.09 -1.70 14.51
C ARG A 217 -12.81 -0.82 15.72
N VAL A 218 -11.95 -1.28 16.62
CA VAL A 218 -11.56 -0.53 17.83
C VAL A 218 -10.19 0.11 17.67
N THR A 219 -9.25 -0.61 17.10
CA THR A 219 -7.83 -0.23 17.12
C THR A 219 -7.50 0.89 16.14
N LEU A 220 -8.12 0.95 14.95
CA LEU A 220 -7.84 2.02 13.99
C LEU A 220 -8.40 3.38 14.43
N PRO A 221 -9.66 3.51 14.96
CA PRO A 221 -10.11 4.75 15.57
C PRO A 221 -9.25 5.20 16.75
N ALA A 222 -8.75 4.27 17.57
CA ALA A 222 -7.86 4.59 18.68
C ALA A 222 -6.49 5.08 18.20
N LEU A 223 -5.92 4.45 17.17
CA LEU A 223 -4.66 4.89 16.53
C LEU A 223 -4.76 6.32 16.02
N ALA A 224 -5.86 6.67 15.34
CA ALA A 224 -6.06 7.99 14.74
C ALA A 224 -6.06 9.14 15.77
N LYS A 225 -6.34 8.84 17.05
CA LYS A 225 -6.24 9.80 18.16
C LYS A 225 -4.81 9.99 18.68
N LEU A 226 -3.94 9.02 18.41
CA LEU A 226 -2.56 8.99 18.92
C LEU A 226 -1.55 9.42 17.86
N ILE A 227 -1.77 9.01 16.62
CA ILE A 227 -0.83 9.25 15.50
C ILE A 227 -1.58 9.98 14.38
N PRO A 228 -1.02 11.10 13.86
CA PRO A 228 -1.60 11.79 12.72
C PRO A 228 -1.86 10.85 11.56
N THR A 229 -3.13 10.64 11.25
CA THR A 229 -3.60 9.70 10.23
C THR A 229 -4.47 10.42 9.22
N ILE A 230 -4.20 10.20 7.93
CA ILE A 230 -5.03 10.71 6.85
C ILE A 230 -5.46 9.58 5.92
N PHE A 231 -6.58 9.80 5.23
CA PHE A 231 -7.06 8.92 4.18
C PHE A 231 -7.22 9.69 2.87
N ILE A 232 -6.66 9.16 1.79
CA ILE A 232 -6.79 9.69 0.44
C ILE A 232 -7.63 8.73 -0.37
N TRP A 233 -8.67 9.22 -1.06
CA TRP A 233 -9.59 8.37 -1.83
C TRP A 233 -9.92 9.01 -3.18
N GLY A 234 -9.91 8.18 -4.23
CA GLY A 234 -10.29 8.60 -5.58
C GLY A 234 -11.81 8.59 -5.76
N ASP A 235 -12.37 9.62 -6.40
CA ASP A 235 -13.81 9.73 -6.65
C ASP A 235 -14.31 8.86 -7.84
N ALA A 236 -13.37 8.26 -8.59
CA ALA A 236 -13.63 7.36 -9.70
C ALA A 236 -13.08 5.93 -9.46
N ASP A 237 -12.87 5.53 -8.19
CA ASP A 237 -12.38 4.21 -7.84
C ASP A 237 -13.43 3.13 -8.10
N ILE A 238 -13.13 2.19 -9.01
CA ILE A 238 -14.02 1.06 -9.33
C ILE A 238 -13.70 -0.21 -8.52
N PHE A 239 -12.63 -0.21 -7.72
CA PHE A 239 -12.27 -1.28 -6.76
C PHE A 239 -12.87 -1.02 -5.39
N ALA A 240 -12.45 0.04 -4.74
CA ALA A 240 -13.00 0.53 -3.48
C ALA A 240 -13.90 1.73 -3.82
N ILE A 241 -15.13 1.44 -4.24
CA ILE A 241 -16.04 2.45 -4.79
C ILE A 241 -16.27 3.63 -3.83
N PRO A 242 -16.53 4.85 -4.32
CA PRO A 242 -16.64 6.05 -3.49
C PRO A 242 -17.69 5.93 -2.37
N GLU A 243 -18.79 5.23 -2.62
CA GLU A 243 -19.84 4.98 -1.61
C GLU A 243 -19.30 4.18 -0.43
N LEU A 244 -18.40 3.22 -0.66
CA LEU A 244 -17.71 2.49 0.39
C LEU A 244 -16.76 3.41 1.15
N GLY A 245 -16.03 4.27 0.43
CA GLY A 245 -15.14 5.28 1.01
C GLY A 245 -15.88 6.22 1.95
N ARG A 246 -17.10 6.67 1.58
CA ARG A 246 -17.94 7.51 2.46
C ARG A 246 -18.36 6.81 3.74
N LYS A 247 -18.62 5.50 3.68
CA LYS A 247 -18.90 4.69 4.89
C LYS A 247 -17.67 4.57 5.79
N VAL A 248 -16.48 4.40 5.19
CA VAL A 248 -15.21 4.38 5.95
C VAL A 248 -14.94 5.75 6.58
N GLU A 249 -15.15 6.86 5.86
CA GLU A 249 -15.04 8.23 6.37
C GLU A 249 -15.96 8.45 7.58
N ALA A 250 -17.21 8.04 7.49
CA ALA A 250 -18.16 8.15 8.59
C ALA A 250 -17.77 7.30 9.81
N ALA A 251 -17.11 6.15 9.62
CA ALA A 251 -16.63 5.29 10.69
C ALA A 251 -15.32 5.79 11.35
N LEU A 252 -14.62 6.76 10.75
CA LEU A 252 -13.34 7.28 11.19
C LEU A 252 -13.37 8.82 11.33
N PRO A 253 -14.18 9.39 12.24
CA PRO A 253 -14.40 10.84 12.32
C PRO A 253 -13.13 11.63 12.70
N ASP A 254 -12.16 11.00 13.34
CA ASP A 254 -10.89 11.62 13.72
C ASP A 254 -9.82 11.55 12.60
N VAL A 255 -10.12 10.87 11.47
CA VAL A 255 -9.23 10.76 10.31
C VAL A 255 -9.62 11.80 9.26
N LYS A 256 -8.68 12.62 8.84
CA LYS A 256 -8.92 13.57 7.75
C LYS A 256 -8.95 12.84 6.41
N PHE A 257 -10.08 12.93 5.69
CA PHE A 257 -10.23 12.42 4.33
C PHE A 257 -9.91 13.47 3.28
N HIS A 258 -9.19 13.05 2.26
CA HIS A 258 -8.89 13.82 1.06
C HIS A 258 -9.47 13.09 -0.16
N TRP A 259 -10.53 13.66 -0.74
CA TRP A 259 -11.18 13.14 -1.94
C TRP A 259 -10.54 13.75 -3.18
N LEU A 260 -9.92 12.91 -4.02
CA LEU A 260 -9.26 13.36 -5.25
C LEU A 260 -10.19 13.15 -6.44
N LYS A 261 -10.43 14.24 -7.16
CA LYS A 261 -11.23 14.21 -8.41
C LYS A 261 -10.45 13.52 -9.52
N ASN A 262 -11.17 12.76 -10.36
CA ASN A 262 -10.59 12.06 -11.49
C ASN A 262 -9.41 11.15 -11.07
N ALA A 263 -9.59 10.44 -9.98
CA ALA A 263 -8.63 9.48 -9.44
C ALA A 263 -9.33 8.15 -9.18
N GLY A 264 -8.69 7.06 -9.57
CA GLY A 264 -9.15 5.68 -9.36
C GLY A 264 -8.56 5.07 -8.08
N HIS A 265 -8.41 3.75 -8.10
CA HIS A 265 -7.90 2.97 -6.98
C HIS A 265 -6.43 3.27 -6.65
N GLN A 266 -5.66 3.68 -7.63
CA GLN A 266 -4.29 4.16 -7.46
C GLN A 266 -4.24 5.68 -7.60
N ALA A 267 -4.86 6.39 -6.66
CA ALA A 267 -4.90 7.85 -6.64
C ALA A 267 -3.50 8.49 -6.71
N GLN A 268 -2.49 7.84 -6.15
CA GLN A 268 -1.09 8.26 -6.22
C GLN A 268 -0.46 8.10 -7.62
N THR A 269 -1.07 7.30 -8.50
CA THR A 269 -0.68 7.17 -9.90
C THR A 269 -1.44 8.18 -10.77
N ASP A 270 -2.72 8.38 -10.49
CA ASP A 270 -3.58 9.31 -11.22
C ASP A 270 -3.24 10.79 -10.92
N GLN A 271 -3.01 11.11 -9.65
CA GLN A 271 -2.83 12.49 -9.15
C GLN A 271 -1.58 12.59 -8.24
N PRO A 272 -0.38 12.23 -8.75
CA PRO A 272 0.80 12.11 -7.91
C PRO A 272 1.22 13.42 -7.25
N GLU A 273 1.06 14.57 -7.93
CA GLU A 273 1.37 15.89 -7.38
C GLU A 273 0.46 16.23 -6.17
N GLN A 274 -0.85 16.02 -6.32
CA GLN A 274 -1.79 16.28 -5.22
C GLN A 274 -1.55 15.35 -4.03
N VAL A 275 -1.23 14.07 -4.28
CA VAL A 275 -0.88 13.13 -3.20
C VAL A 275 0.42 13.56 -2.53
N ALA A 276 1.45 13.98 -3.28
CA ALA A 276 2.69 14.47 -2.72
C ALA A 276 2.49 15.70 -1.83
N ASP A 277 1.69 16.67 -2.28
CA ASP A 277 1.38 17.89 -1.50
C ASP A 277 0.64 17.57 -0.19
N ILE A 278 -0.31 16.61 -0.23
CA ILE A 278 -1.05 16.17 0.96
C ILE A 278 -0.11 15.48 1.96
N VAL A 279 0.76 14.60 1.48
CA VAL A 279 1.74 13.88 2.31
C VAL A 279 2.75 14.85 2.92
N ASP A 280 3.27 15.78 2.12
CA ASP A 280 4.19 16.81 2.60
C ASP A 280 3.56 17.70 3.66
N ALA A 281 2.33 18.16 3.44
CA ALA A 281 1.60 18.98 4.41
C ALA A 281 1.33 18.23 5.73
N LEU A 282 1.18 16.90 5.70
CA LEU A 282 1.03 16.10 6.92
C LEU A 282 2.35 16.03 7.71
N ILE A 283 3.45 15.70 7.03
CA ILE A 283 4.75 15.47 7.69
C ILE A 283 5.35 16.79 8.19
N SER A 284 5.27 17.87 7.39
CA SER A 284 5.84 19.18 7.72
C SER A 284 5.17 19.85 8.92
N LYS A 285 3.88 19.60 9.17
CA LYS A 285 3.17 20.13 10.35
C LYS A 285 3.73 19.61 11.66
N LYS A 286 4.21 18.36 11.71
CA LYS A 286 4.81 17.79 12.92
C LYS A 286 6.19 18.36 13.21
N ALA A 287 6.96 18.70 12.17
CA ALA A 287 8.28 19.33 12.33
C ALA A 287 8.21 20.76 12.89
N ALA A 288 7.04 21.42 12.82
CA ALA A 288 6.84 22.81 13.28
C ALA A 288 6.38 22.91 14.75
N VAL A 289 6.10 21.82 15.46
CA VAL A 289 5.75 21.82 16.88
C VAL A 289 7.04 21.58 17.68
N PRO A 290 7.59 22.59 18.40
CA PRO A 290 8.75 22.39 19.28
C PRO A 290 8.41 21.37 20.37
N ALA A 291 9.38 20.52 20.72
CA ALA A 291 9.29 19.56 21.82
C ALA A 291 9.12 20.25 23.20
#